data_3e8333ab2df072b2bec2313886cb212e
#
_entry.id   3e8333ab2df072b2bec2313886cb212e
#
_cell.length_a   1.000
_cell.length_b   1.000
_cell.length_c   1.000
_cell.angle_alpha   90.00
_cell.angle_beta   90.00
_cell.angle_gamma   90.00
#
_symmetry.space_group_name_H-M   'P 1'
#
loop_
_entity.id
_entity.type
_entity.pdbx_description
1 polymer ?
#
loop_
_entity_poly.entity_id
_entity_poly.type
_entity_poly.pdbx_seq_one_letter_code
_entity_poly.pdbx_strand_id
1 'polypeptide(L)' 'MIITDPPRAGMHEKLVNKLLEIAAPKIVYVSCNTATQARDLGLLSDKYVIEKIQPVDMFPHTHHIECVVLLILK' A
#
# COMPACT_ATOMS: atom_id res chain seq x y z
N MET A 1 10.24 -9.74 1.68
CA MET A 1 8.90 -9.14 1.66
C MET A 1 8.82 -8.03 2.70
N ILE A 2 8.25 -6.92 2.30
CA ILE A 2 8.04 -5.78 3.18
C ILE A 2 6.54 -5.62 3.44
N ILE A 3 6.17 -5.40 4.69
CA ILE A 3 4.79 -5.07 5.07
C ILE A 3 4.79 -3.62 5.53
N THR A 4 3.97 -2.77 4.91
CA THR A 4 3.85 -1.38 5.27
C THR A 4 2.41 -1.05 5.67
N ASP A 5 2.26 -0.32 6.79
CA ASP A 5 0.98 0.12 7.32
C ASP A 5 1.13 1.59 7.71
N PRO A 6 1.16 2.50 6.72
CA PRO A 6 1.40 3.90 6.99
C PRO A 6 0.21 4.57 7.67
N PRO A 7 0.40 5.76 8.26
CA PRO A 7 -0.70 6.52 8.83
C PRO A 7 -1.72 6.93 7.76
N ARG A 8 -2.86 7.45 8.20
CA ARG A 8 -3.99 7.81 7.33
C ARG A 8 -3.60 8.77 6.20
N ALA A 9 -2.61 9.62 6.41
CA ALA A 9 -2.09 10.51 5.38
C ALA A 9 -1.35 9.80 4.26
N GLY A 10 -1.10 8.50 4.39
CA GLY A 10 -0.36 7.71 3.44
C GLY A 10 1.14 7.74 3.70
N MET A 11 1.89 7.13 2.81
CA MET A 11 3.34 7.13 2.90
C MET A 11 3.91 8.49 2.53
N HIS A 12 4.88 8.96 3.30
CA HIS A 12 5.64 10.13 2.92
C HIS A 12 6.46 9.83 1.65
N GLU A 13 6.68 10.85 0.82
CA GLU A 13 7.45 10.70 -0.42
C GLU A 13 8.82 10.06 -0.17
N LYS A 14 9.48 10.41 0.92
CA LYS A 14 10.77 9.82 1.30
C LYS A 14 10.66 8.32 1.53
N LEU A 15 9.57 7.87 2.14
CA LEU A 15 9.35 6.44 2.36
C LEU A 15 9.10 5.71 1.04
N VAL A 16 8.31 6.30 0.15
CA VAL A 16 8.07 5.73 -1.18
C VAL A 16 9.39 5.58 -1.93
N ASN A 17 10.21 6.63 -1.94
CA ASN A 17 11.51 6.59 -2.60
C ASN A 17 12.42 5.53 -1.98
N LYS A 18 12.36 5.35 -0.66
CA LYS A 18 13.13 4.33 0.05
C LYS A 18 12.70 2.93 -0.37
N LEU A 19 11.40 2.69 -0.49
CA LEU A 19 10.89 1.41 -0.96
C LEU A 19 11.32 1.11 -2.39
N LEU A 20 11.31 2.11 -3.26
CA LEU A 20 11.77 1.96 -4.63
C LEU A 20 13.27 1.67 -4.69
N GLU A 21 14.04 2.26 -3.81
CA GLU A 21 15.49 2.05 -3.72
C GLU A 21 15.82 0.64 -3.24
N ILE A 22 15.11 0.15 -2.21
CA ILE A 22 15.29 -1.20 -1.68
C ILE A 22 14.92 -2.25 -2.73
N ALA A 23 13.90 -1.95 -3.54
CA ALA A 23 13.41 -2.85 -4.59
C ALA A 23 13.09 -4.25 -4.07
N ALA A 24 12.42 -4.33 -2.91
CA ALA A 24 11.98 -5.61 -2.37
C ALA A 24 11.07 -6.35 -3.37
N PRO A 25 11.19 -7.67 -3.52
CA PRO A 25 10.41 -8.41 -4.52
C PRO A 25 8.90 -8.38 -4.26
N LYS A 26 8.48 -8.23 -3.01
CA LYS A 26 7.07 -8.16 -2.64
C LYS A 26 6.84 -7.10 -1.58
N ILE A 27 5.75 -6.34 -1.72
CA ILE A 27 5.31 -5.38 -0.72
C ILE A 27 3.83 -5.65 -0.42
N VAL A 28 3.50 -5.74 0.86
CA VAL A 28 2.11 -5.78 1.33
C VAL A 28 1.80 -4.42 1.92
N TYR A 29 0.87 -3.70 1.30
CA TYR A 29 0.47 -2.36 1.72
C TYR A 29 -0.91 -2.41 2.34
N VAL A 30 -1.01 -2.08 3.62
CA VAL A 30 -2.27 -2.03 4.36
C VAL A 30 -2.62 -0.58 4.63
N SER A 31 -3.82 -0.15 4.28
CA SER A 31 -4.24 1.23 4.53
C SER A 31 -5.73 1.30 4.83
N CYS A 32 -6.11 2.20 5.72
CA CYS A 32 -7.51 2.53 5.98
C CYS A 32 -7.99 3.72 5.13
N ASN A 33 -7.11 4.33 4.34
CA ASN A 33 -7.44 5.46 3.47
C ASN A 33 -7.11 5.10 2.02
N THR A 34 -8.14 4.72 1.26
CA THR A 34 -7.97 4.26 -0.12
C THR A 34 -7.52 5.38 -1.07
N ALA A 35 -7.85 6.63 -0.77
CA ALA A 35 -7.43 7.75 -1.62
C ALA A 35 -5.91 7.97 -1.55
N THR A 36 -5.34 7.98 -0.34
CA THR A 36 -3.88 8.11 -0.19
C THR A 36 -3.16 6.86 -0.64
N GLN A 37 -3.78 5.69 -0.44
CA GLN A 37 -3.23 4.43 -0.94
C GLN A 37 -3.13 4.45 -2.46
N ALA A 38 -4.17 4.91 -3.17
CA ALA A 38 -4.15 5.00 -4.63
C ALA A 38 -3.03 5.93 -5.11
N ARG A 39 -2.82 7.06 -4.42
CA ARG A 39 -1.73 7.97 -4.73
C ARG A 39 -0.37 7.28 -4.59
N ASP A 40 -0.16 6.58 -3.48
CA ASP A 40 1.10 5.90 -3.22
C ASP A 40 1.34 4.75 -4.21
N LEU A 41 0.28 4.01 -4.57
CA LEU A 41 0.36 2.96 -5.58
C LEU A 41 0.76 3.53 -6.95
N GLY A 42 0.25 4.71 -7.28
CA GLY A 42 0.66 5.41 -8.51
C GLY A 42 2.16 5.70 -8.54
N LEU A 43 2.73 6.12 -7.40
CA LEU A 43 4.16 6.37 -7.29
C LEU A 43 4.99 5.08 -7.37
N LEU A 44 4.46 3.97 -6.88
CA LEU A 44 5.14 2.67 -6.90
C LEU A 44 4.99 1.93 -8.24
N SER A 45 4.07 2.35 -9.09
CA SER A 45 3.71 1.63 -10.31
C SER A 45 4.85 1.52 -11.34
N ASP A 46 5.86 2.38 -11.26
CA ASP A 46 7.02 2.32 -12.15
C ASP A 46 7.83 1.03 -11.97
N LYS A 47 7.87 0.50 -10.74
CA LYS A 47 8.65 -0.70 -10.41
C LYS A 47 7.82 -1.88 -9.96
N TYR A 48 6.55 -1.67 -9.62
CA TYR A 48 5.69 -2.70 -9.03
C TYR A 48 4.42 -2.88 -9.83
N VAL A 49 3.94 -4.12 -9.84
CA VAL A 49 2.63 -4.48 -10.39
C VAL A 49 1.71 -4.82 -9.22
N ILE A 50 0.48 -4.33 -9.28
CA ILE A 50 -0.55 -4.72 -8.31
C ILE A 50 -1.01 -6.12 -8.66
N GLU A 51 -0.74 -7.08 -7.79
CA GLU A 51 -1.15 -8.47 -8.01
C GLU A 51 -2.51 -8.74 -7.41
N LYS A 52 -2.79 -8.18 -6.22
CA LYS A 52 -4.04 -8.44 -5.52
C LYS A 52 -4.45 -7.23 -4.69
N ILE A 53 -5.74 -6.94 -4.70
CA ILE A 53 -6.35 -5.95 -3.83
C ILE A 53 -7.44 -6.66 -3.03
N GLN A 54 -7.36 -6.58 -1.70
CA GLN A 54 -8.30 -7.22 -0.81
C GLN A 54 -8.84 -6.22 0.20
N PRO A 55 -10.08 -5.73 0.03
CA PRO A 55 -10.71 -4.92 1.08
C PRO A 55 -11.07 -5.81 2.27
N VAL A 56 -10.81 -5.32 3.47
CA VAL A 56 -11.11 -6.04 4.71
C VAL A 56 -11.97 -5.15 5.60
N ASP A 57 -13.15 -5.62 5.94
CA ASP A 57 -14.05 -4.94 6.86
C ASP A 57 -13.73 -5.43 8.28
N MET A 58 -12.96 -4.62 9.00
CA MET A 58 -12.42 -5.01 10.31
C MET A 58 -13.47 -4.97 11.43
N PHE A 59 -14.45 -4.07 11.32
CA PHE A 59 -15.44 -3.86 12.36
C PHE A 59 -16.83 -3.65 11.75
N PRO A 60 -17.78 -4.54 12.02
CA PRO A 60 -19.11 -4.45 11.40
C PRO A 60 -19.91 -3.23 11.84
N HIS A 61 -19.50 -2.54 12.91
CA HIS A 61 -20.19 -1.36 13.43
C HIS A 61 -19.49 -0.05 13.12
N THR A 62 -18.39 -0.08 12.36
CA THR A 62 -17.66 1.12 11.96
C THR A 62 -17.57 1.17 10.44
N HIS A 63 -17.47 2.39 9.89
CA HIS A 63 -17.32 2.58 8.46
C HIS A 63 -15.84 2.49 8.01
N HIS A 64 -14.99 1.87 8.83
CA HIS A 64 -13.57 1.72 8.50
C HIS A 64 -13.33 0.43 7.75
N ILE A 65 -12.93 0.56 6.50
CA ILE A 65 -12.51 -0.55 5.66
C ILE A 65 -11.01 -0.42 5.46
N GLU A 66 -10.26 -1.46 5.81
CA GLU A 66 -8.85 -1.52 5.45
C GLU A 66 -8.71 -2.18 4.09
N CYS A 67 -7.78 -1.68 3.30
CA CYS A 67 -7.48 -2.25 2.00
C CYS A 67 -6.05 -2.79 2.01
N VAL A 68 -5.92 -4.07 1.73
CA VAL A 68 -4.63 -4.77 1.65
C VAL A 68 -4.28 -4.94 0.17
N VAL A 69 -3.14 -4.41 -0.24
CA VAL A 69 -2.68 -4.50 -1.63
C VAL A 69 -1.36 -5.26 -1.66
N LEU A 70 -1.30 -6.28 -2.49
CA LEU A 70 -0.06 -7.01 -2.74
C LEU A 70 0.59 -6.50 -4.01
N LEU A 71 1.82 -6.04 -3.87
CA LEU A 71 2.64 -5.51 -4.96
C LEU A 71 3.79 -6.46 -5.24
N ILE A 72 4.04 -6.71 -6.50
CA ILE A 72 5.14 -7.56 -6.96
C ILE A 72 6.09 -6.71 -7.80
N LEU A 73 7.38 -6.82 -7.53
CA LEU A 73 8.41 -6.14 -8.32
C LEU A 73 8.38 -6.65 -9.76
N LYS A 74 8.39 -5.72 -10.69
CA LYS A 74 8.43 -6.07 -12.12
C LYS A 74 9.70 -6.80 -12.52
#